data_f4cd87f282ec3119e566372c1183e641
#
_entry.id   f4cd87f282ec3119e566372c1183e641
#
_cell.length_a   1.000
_cell.length_b   1.000
_cell.length_c   1.000
_cell.angle_alpha   90.00
_cell.angle_beta   90.00
_cell.angle_gamma   90.00
#
_symmetry.space_group_name_H-M   'P 1'
#
loop_
_entity.id
_entity.type
_entity.pdbx_description
1 polymer ?
#
loop_
_entity_poly.entity_id
_entity_poly.type
_entity_poly.pdbx_seq_one_letter_code
_entity_poly.pdbx_strand_id
1 'polypeptide(L)'
;MQNRTVLKTDLRNYVLEIISGKIKKLEHFIEFTQDASRDIKKTPKYDSIREEIQEEIYQMQRQLGSLNDLQRNMVRVLNKPTNTVQLGSMVFTNKARFYISVSLGEFFYEGDRFYAISEQSPMAQVMFGKKAGDSFILNNISQTIENVI
;
A
#
# COMPACT_ATOMS: atom_id res chain seq x y z
N MET A 1 -24.22 -13.77 7.79
CA MET A 1 -23.75 -12.52 7.19
C MET A 1 -22.60 -11.94 8.03
N GLN A 2 -21.50 -11.60 7.37
CA GLN A 2 -20.39 -10.96 8.06
C GLN A 2 -20.76 -9.50 8.36
N ASN A 3 -20.48 -9.07 9.59
CA ASN A 3 -20.71 -7.67 9.99
C ASN A 3 -19.74 -6.77 9.20
N ARG A 4 -20.27 -5.72 8.56
CA ARG A 4 -19.48 -4.80 7.74
C ARG A 4 -18.38 -4.11 8.55
N THR A 5 -18.64 -3.71 9.78
CA THR A 5 -17.65 -3.10 10.66
C THR A 5 -16.52 -4.08 10.97
N VAL A 6 -16.85 -5.34 11.26
CA VAL A 6 -15.84 -6.38 11.52
C VAL A 6 -15.00 -6.63 10.27
N LEU A 7 -15.62 -6.73 9.10
CA LEU A 7 -14.91 -6.90 7.83
C LEU A 7 -13.94 -5.75 7.58
N LYS A 8 -14.37 -4.52 7.79
CA LYS A 8 -13.52 -3.32 7.60
C LYS A 8 -12.37 -3.29 8.61
N THR A 9 -12.63 -3.67 9.85
CA THR A 9 -11.61 -3.74 10.89
C THR A 9 -10.56 -4.79 10.54
N ASP A 10 -11.01 -5.97 10.12
CA ASP A 10 -10.10 -7.06 9.75
C ASP A 10 -9.24 -6.70 8.55
N LEU A 11 -9.82 -6.08 7.53
CA LEU A 11 -9.08 -5.65 6.36
C LEU A 11 -8.04 -4.56 6.71
N ARG A 12 -8.44 -3.59 7.51
CA ARG A 12 -7.54 -2.52 7.95
C ARG A 12 -6.35 -3.09 8.72
N ASN A 13 -6.62 -3.99 9.66
CA ASN A 13 -5.57 -4.64 10.44
C ASN A 13 -4.64 -5.48 9.55
N TYR A 14 -5.20 -6.17 8.57
CA TYR A 14 -4.42 -6.96 7.62
C TYR A 14 -3.48 -6.08 6.79
N VAL A 15 -3.96 -4.95 6.28
CA VAL A 15 -3.14 -4.00 5.54
C VAL A 15 -2.04 -3.42 6.42
N LEU A 16 -2.36 -3.09 7.68
CA LEU A 16 -1.35 -2.63 8.65
C LEU A 16 -0.28 -3.70 8.90
N GLU A 17 -0.66 -4.96 8.99
CA GLU A 17 0.29 -6.07 9.15
C GLU A 17 1.21 -6.21 7.93
N ILE A 18 0.67 -6.06 6.72
CA ILE A 18 1.47 -6.09 5.49
C ILE A 18 2.52 -4.98 5.52
N ILE A 19 2.11 -3.76 5.83
CA ILE A 19 3.02 -2.60 5.89
C ILE A 19 4.08 -2.81 6.97
N SER A 20 3.68 -3.21 8.16
CA SER A 20 4.59 -3.48 9.27
C SER A 20 5.60 -4.57 8.93
N GLY A 21 5.16 -5.63 8.26
CA GLY A 21 6.03 -6.72 7.81
C GLY A 21 7.07 -6.24 6.79
N LYS A 22 6.65 -5.41 5.85
CA LYS A 22 7.56 -4.82 4.85
C LYS A 22 8.60 -3.90 5.52
N ILE A 23 8.18 -3.11 6.50
CA ILE A 23 9.08 -2.23 7.26
C ILE A 23 10.14 -3.07 7.97
N LYS A 24 9.74 -4.07 8.73
CA LYS A 24 10.66 -4.94 9.48
C LYS A 24 11.64 -5.65 8.58
N LYS A 25 11.18 -6.17 7.46
CA LYS A 25 12.02 -6.85 6.48
C LYS A 25 13.06 -5.91 5.89
N LEU A 26 12.65 -4.70 5.54
CA LEU A 26 13.56 -3.70 4.95
C LEU A 26 14.56 -3.19 5.99
N GLU A 27 14.14 -2.94 7.24
CA GLU A 27 15.05 -2.58 8.33
C GLU A 27 16.13 -3.66 8.52
N HIS A 28 15.73 -4.93 8.48
CA HIS A 28 16.66 -6.04 8.60
C HIS A 28 17.67 -6.08 7.45
N PHE A 29 17.22 -5.84 6.21
CA PHE A 29 18.12 -5.78 5.05
C PHE A 29 19.08 -4.60 5.13
N ILE A 30 18.63 -3.45 5.60
CA ILE A 30 19.48 -2.27 5.79
C ILE A 30 20.59 -2.60 6.80
N GLU A 31 20.22 -3.17 7.94
CA GLU A 31 21.17 -3.55 8.98
C GLU A 31 22.21 -4.56 8.46
N PHE A 32 21.74 -5.59 7.76
CA PHE A 32 22.60 -6.61 7.16
C PHE A 32 23.58 -5.99 6.17
N THR A 33 23.10 -5.10 5.31
CA THR A 33 23.95 -4.45 4.29
C THR A 33 24.96 -3.50 4.92
N GLN A 34 24.55 -2.77 5.97
CA GLN A 34 25.46 -1.89 6.73
C GLN A 34 26.58 -2.69 7.40
N ASP A 35 26.23 -3.83 8.01
CA ASP A 35 27.23 -4.68 8.66
C ASP A 35 28.20 -5.26 7.64
N ALA A 36 27.70 -5.70 6.49
CA ALA A 36 28.55 -6.19 5.40
C ALA A 36 29.49 -5.11 4.88
N SER A 37 29.04 -3.86 4.79
CA SER A 37 29.87 -2.75 4.31
C SER A 37 31.04 -2.42 5.25
N ARG A 38 30.89 -2.66 6.54
CA ARG A 38 31.96 -2.43 7.52
C ARG A 38 33.15 -3.36 7.36
N ASP A 39 32.92 -4.53 6.77
CA ASP A 39 33.98 -5.54 6.56
C ASP A 39 34.79 -5.27 5.31
N ILE A 40 34.41 -4.31 4.47
CA ILE A 40 35.13 -3.98 3.24
C ILE A 40 36.31 -3.08 3.58
N LYS A 41 37.50 -3.44 3.08
CA LYS A 41 38.72 -2.69 3.29
C LYS A 41 38.63 -1.28 2.70
N LYS A 42 39.05 -0.28 3.47
CA LYS A 42 39.06 1.12 3.06
C LYS A 42 40.30 1.45 2.23
N THR A 43 40.44 0.83 1.08
CA THR A 43 41.54 1.08 0.15
C THR A 43 40.96 1.50 -1.21
N PRO A 44 41.70 2.24 -2.04
CA PRO A 44 41.20 2.71 -3.34
C PRO A 44 40.66 1.60 -4.25
N LYS A 45 41.23 0.39 -4.13
CA LYS A 45 40.79 -0.78 -4.88
C LYS A 45 39.31 -1.09 -4.68
N TYR A 46 38.74 -0.77 -3.51
CA TYR A 46 37.37 -1.10 -3.14
C TYR A 46 36.44 0.11 -3.11
N ASP A 47 36.89 1.28 -3.59
CA ASP A 47 36.09 2.52 -3.56
C ASP A 47 34.77 2.36 -4.31
N SER A 48 34.80 1.78 -5.53
CA SER A 48 33.59 1.58 -6.32
C SER A 48 32.59 0.67 -5.62
N ILE A 49 33.06 -0.38 -4.96
CA ILE A 49 32.20 -1.31 -4.23
C ILE A 49 31.54 -0.59 -3.04
N ARG A 50 32.33 0.21 -2.28
CA ARG A 50 31.80 0.96 -1.15
C ARG A 50 30.75 1.99 -1.59
N GLU A 51 31.02 2.69 -2.69
CA GLU A 51 30.06 3.66 -3.25
C GLU A 51 28.77 2.99 -3.68
N GLU A 52 28.84 1.85 -4.34
CA GLU A 52 27.69 1.09 -4.78
C GLU A 52 26.84 0.62 -3.58
N ILE A 53 27.48 0.11 -2.53
CA ILE A 53 26.79 -0.32 -1.32
C ILE A 53 26.13 0.87 -0.61
N GLN A 54 26.81 2.02 -0.51
CA GLN A 54 26.23 3.22 0.09
C GLN A 54 25.00 3.70 -0.69
N GLU A 55 25.04 3.64 -2.01
CA GLU A 55 23.89 3.99 -2.85
C GLU A 55 22.71 3.04 -2.61
N GLU A 56 22.99 1.74 -2.50
CA GLU A 56 21.97 0.74 -2.20
C GLU A 56 21.32 0.98 -0.84
N ILE A 57 22.13 1.28 0.19
CA ILE A 57 21.62 1.62 1.53
C ILE A 57 20.73 2.86 1.45
N TYR A 58 21.17 3.90 0.73
CA TYR A 58 20.40 5.12 0.56
C TYR A 58 19.05 4.86 -0.06
N GLN A 59 18.99 4.04 -1.12
CA GLN A 59 17.72 3.69 -1.78
C GLN A 59 16.81 2.91 -0.84
N MET A 60 17.35 1.98 -0.07
CA MET A 60 16.56 1.23 0.92
C MET A 60 16.01 2.15 2.03
N GLN A 61 16.80 3.14 2.47
CA GLN A 61 16.35 4.10 3.47
C GLN A 61 15.22 4.98 2.93
N ARG A 62 15.26 5.34 1.65
CA ARG A 62 14.17 6.06 0.99
C ARG A 62 12.90 5.22 0.93
N GLN A 63 13.02 3.94 0.57
CA GLN A 63 11.89 3.02 0.57
C GLN A 63 11.29 2.86 1.96
N LEU A 64 12.14 2.79 2.99
CA LEU A 64 11.70 2.70 4.38
C LEU A 64 10.92 3.94 4.78
N GLY A 65 11.38 5.13 4.39
CA GLY A 65 10.66 6.38 4.61
C GLY A 65 9.27 6.37 3.98
N SER A 66 9.15 5.86 2.75
CA SER A 66 7.87 5.73 2.05
C SER A 66 6.92 4.76 2.78
N LEU A 67 7.44 3.63 3.26
CA LEU A 67 6.64 2.66 4.02
C LEU A 67 6.17 3.24 5.35
N ASN A 68 7.03 3.99 6.04
CA ASN A 68 6.65 4.68 7.28
C ASN A 68 5.54 5.71 7.03
N ASP A 69 5.57 6.40 5.89
CA ASP A 69 4.51 7.33 5.49
C ASP A 69 3.17 6.60 5.28
N LEU A 70 3.20 5.44 4.61
CA LEU A 70 2.00 4.62 4.46
C LEU A 70 1.42 4.23 5.82
N GLN A 71 2.27 3.80 6.74
CA GLN A 71 1.85 3.41 8.09
C GLN A 71 1.18 4.57 8.82
N ARG A 72 1.78 5.77 8.76
CA ARG A 72 1.20 6.98 9.37
C ARG A 72 -0.14 7.34 8.74
N ASN A 73 -0.24 7.27 7.42
CA ASN A 73 -1.45 7.64 6.70
C ASN A 73 -2.62 6.67 6.96
N MET A 74 -2.32 5.43 7.34
CA MET A 74 -3.36 4.46 7.72
C MET A 74 -4.15 4.90 8.97
N VAL A 75 -3.59 5.77 9.80
CA VAL A 75 -4.31 6.30 10.98
C VAL A 75 -5.58 7.05 10.56
N ARG A 76 -5.58 7.68 9.39
CA ARG A 76 -6.74 8.42 8.85
C ARG A 76 -7.83 7.51 8.31
N VAL A 77 -7.52 6.24 8.05
CA VAL A 77 -8.44 5.28 7.45
C VAL A 77 -9.30 4.66 8.54
N LEU A 78 -10.57 5.01 8.56
CA LEU A 78 -11.51 4.56 9.58
C LEU A 78 -12.16 3.23 9.19
N ASN A 79 -12.63 2.50 10.19
CA ASN A 79 -13.32 1.21 10.01
C ASN A 79 -14.83 1.37 9.75
N LYS A 80 -15.31 2.60 9.68
CA LYS A 80 -16.74 2.88 9.52
C LYS A 80 -17.21 2.42 8.14
N PRO A 81 -18.28 1.63 8.05
CA PRO A 81 -18.88 1.29 6.77
C PRO A 81 -19.35 2.52 6.01
N THR A 82 -19.23 2.47 4.69
CA THR A 82 -19.63 3.58 3.80
C THR A 82 -20.56 3.07 2.72
N ASN A 83 -21.44 3.93 2.21
CA ASN A 83 -22.34 3.60 1.10
C ASN A 83 -21.88 4.27 -0.20
N THR A 84 -21.08 5.31 -0.09
CA THR A 84 -20.47 6.00 -1.22
C THR A 84 -18.96 5.90 -1.12
N VAL A 85 -18.29 5.96 -2.26
CA VAL A 85 -16.82 5.84 -2.31
C VAL A 85 -16.17 7.05 -1.64
N GLN A 86 -15.39 6.77 -0.61
CA GLN A 86 -14.62 7.75 0.14
C GLN A 86 -13.44 7.07 0.82
N LEU A 87 -12.63 7.83 1.54
CA LEU A 87 -11.51 7.26 2.30
C LEU A 87 -12.01 6.17 3.26
N GLY A 88 -11.41 5.01 3.19
CA GLY A 88 -11.79 3.84 3.98
C GLY A 88 -12.75 2.89 3.28
N SER A 89 -13.29 3.25 2.13
CA SER A 89 -14.23 2.39 1.40
C SER A 89 -13.54 1.19 0.76
N MET A 90 -14.22 0.04 0.82
CA MET A 90 -13.94 -1.09 -0.04
C MET A 90 -14.87 -0.99 -1.24
N VAL A 91 -14.31 -0.96 -2.44
CA VAL A 91 -15.08 -0.80 -3.69
C VAL A 91 -14.93 -2.04 -4.55
N PHE A 92 -16.05 -2.67 -4.86
CA PHE A 92 -16.11 -3.85 -5.72
C PHE A 92 -16.69 -3.44 -7.05
N THR A 93 -15.90 -3.55 -8.13
CA THR A 93 -16.38 -3.30 -9.48
C THR A 93 -16.48 -4.63 -10.23
N ASN A 94 -17.06 -4.59 -11.43
CA ASN A 94 -17.11 -5.76 -12.29
C ASN A 94 -15.71 -6.22 -12.78
N LYS A 95 -14.65 -5.45 -12.50
CA LYS A 95 -13.29 -5.75 -12.95
C LYS A 95 -12.27 -5.90 -11.84
N ALA A 96 -12.45 -5.24 -10.69
CA ALA A 96 -11.44 -5.21 -9.64
C ALA A 96 -12.02 -4.88 -8.27
N ARG A 97 -11.19 -5.03 -7.26
CA ARG A 97 -11.52 -4.69 -5.87
C ARG A 97 -10.51 -3.66 -5.40
N PHE A 98 -11.02 -2.56 -4.85
CA PHE A 98 -10.19 -1.44 -4.38
C PHE A 98 -10.43 -1.19 -2.89
N TYR A 99 -9.35 -0.84 -2.21
CA TYR A 99 -9.42 -0.34 -0.85
C TYR A 99 -8.87 1.09 -0.86
N ILE A 100 -9.75 2.06 -0.62
CA ILE A 100 -9.36 3.48 -0.64
C ILE A 100 -8.69 3.80 0.69
N SER A 101 -7.38 3.77 0.69
CA SER A 101 -6.57 3.86 1.91
C SER A 101 -5.23 4.54 1.62
N VAL A 102 -4.20 3.77 1.37
CA VAL A 102 -2.84 4.23 1.10
C VAL A 102 -2.32 3.57 -0.17
N SER A 103 -1.25 4.14 -0.75
CA SER A 103 -0.64 3.65 -2.00
C SER A 103 0.21 2.40 -1.77
N LEU A 104 -0.36 1.36 -1.18
CA LEU A 104 0.31 0.08 -0.98
C LEU A 104 0.36 -0.72 -2.28
N GLY A 105 -0.66 -0.60 -3.13
CA GLY A 105 -0.77 -1.37 -4.37
C GLY A 105 -1.49 -2.69 -4.19
N GLU A 106 -1.13 -3.66 -5.02
CA GLU A 106 -1.75 -4.97 -5.03
C GLU A 106 -1.47 -5.76 -3.75
N PHE A 107 -2.50 -6.39 -3.22
CA PHE A 107 -2.37 -7.36 -2.14
C PHE A 107 -3.48 -8.40 -2.25
N PHE A 108 -3.30 -9.55 -1.59
CA PHE A 108 -4.29 -10.62 -1.55
C PHE A 108 -4.87 -10.73 -0.16
N TYR A 109 -6.20 -10.77 -0.09
CA TYR A 109 -6.92 -10.94 1.15
C TYR A 109 -7.96 -12.04 0.99
N GLU A 110 -7.84 -13.08 1.78
CA GLU A 110 -8.70 -14.28 1.72
C GLU A 110 -8.80 -14.87 0.30
N GLY A 111 -7.66 -14.89 -0.40
CA GLY A 111 -7.57 -15.43 -1.75
C GLY A 111 -7.97 -14.49 -2.87
N ASP A 112 -8.52 -13.33 -2.56
CA ASP A 112 -8.94 -12.34 -3.56
C ASP A 112 -7.92 -11.22 -3.72
N ARG A 113 -7.77 -10.76 -4.96
CA ARG A 113 -6.87 -9.64 -5.28
C ARG A 113 -7.55 -8.32 -4.98
N PHE A 114 -6.85 -7.47 -4.23
CA PHE A 114 -7.24 -6.10 -3.91
C PHE A 114 -6.15 -5.13 -4.33
N TYR A 115 -6.56 -3.89 -4.57
CA TYR A 115 -5.63 -2.78 -4.80
C TYR A 115 -5.87 -1.72 -3.73
N ALA A 116 -4.87 -1.50 -2.87
CA ALA A 116 -4.89 -0.39 -1.93
C ALA A 116 -4.38 0.85 -2.68
N ILE A 117 -5.24 1.83 -2.80
CA ILE A 117 -4.95 3.10 -3.51
C ILE A 117 -5.25 4.27 -2.60
N SER A 118 -4.51 5.38 -2.79
CA SER A 118 -4.76 6.60 -2.03
C SER A 118 -5.96 7.35 -2.60
N GLU A 119 -6.55 8.22 -1.78
CA GLU A 119 -7.67 9.06 -2.22
C GLU A 119 -7.26 10.05 -3.34
N GLN A 120 -5.95 10.34 -3.49
CA GLN A 120 -5.44 11.19 -4.56
C GLN A 120 -5.19 10.45 -5.87
N SER A 121 -5.26 9.13 -5.89
CA SER A 121 -5.02 8.37 -7.12
C SER A 121 -6.08 8.68 -8.18
N PRO A 122 -5.73 8.62 -9.48
CA PRO A 122 -6.72 8.85 -10.54
C PRO A 122 -7.94 7.93 -10.44
N MET A 123 -7.73 6.66 -10.09
CA MET A 123 -8.83 5.69 -9.93
C MET A 123 -9.75 6.10 -8.79
N ALA A 124 -9.20 6.48 -7.64
CA ALA A 124 -10.01 6.93 -6.51
C ALA A 124 -10.79 8.21 -6.84
N GLN A 125 -10.16 9.13 -7.54
CA GLN A 125 -10.78 10.40 -7.92
C GLN A 125 -12.01 10.21 -8.80
N VAL A 126 -11.96 9.31 -9.79
CA VAL A 126 -13.12 9.07 -10.67
C VAL A 126 -14.24 8.31 -9.96
N MET A 127 -13.93 7.54 -8.93
CA MET A 127 -14.94 6.81 -8.16
C MET A 127 -15.55 7.62 -7.02
N PHE A 128 -14.89 8.68 -6.59
CA PHE A 128 -15.26 9.41 -5.36
C PHE A 128 -16.71 9.88 -5.38
N GLY A 129 -17.43 9.57 -4.31
CA GLY A 129 -18.84 9.94 -4.17
C GLY A 129 -19.82 9.04 -4.90
N LYS A 130 -19.33 8.10 -5.69
CA LYS A 130 -20.19 7.15 -6.40
C LYS A 130 -20.65 6.02 -5.48
N LYS A 131 -21.68 5.30 -5.90
CA LYS A 131 -22.30 4.22 -5.13
C LYS A 131 -22.53 2.99 -6.00
N ALA A 132 -22.97 1.91 -5.40
CA ALA A 132 -23.31 0.70 -6.12
C ALA A 132 -24.33 1.01 -7.25
N GLY A 133 -24.07 0.50 -8.42
CA GLY A 133 -24.85 0.73 -9.64
C GLY A 133 -24.28 1.84 -10.52
N ASP A 134 -23.41 2.69 -10.01
CA ASP A 134 -22.78 3.74 -10.80
C ASP A 134 -21.64 3.19 -11.65
N SER A 135 -21.39 3.83 -12.78
CA SER A 135 -20.32 3.47 -13.70
C SER A 135 -19.36 4.63 -13.87
N PHE A 136 -18.13 4.32 -14.26
CA PHE A 136 -17.11 5.30 -14.56
C PHE A 136 -16.16 4.78 -15.65
N ILE A 137 -15.42 5.70 -16.26
CA ILE A 137 -14.43 5.37 -17.29
C ILE A 137 -13.09 5.96 -16.89
N LEU A 138 -12.04 5.15 -16.92
CA LEU A 138 -10.67 5.58 -16.74
C LEU A 138 -9.78 4.85 -17.73
N ASN A 139 -8.90 5.58 -18.44
CA ASN A 139 -8.00 5.02 -19.44
C ASN A 139 -8.74 4.17 -20.51
N ASN A 140 -9.91 4.63 -20.93
CA ASN A 140 -10.79 3.94 -21.88
C ASN A 140 -11.37 2.61 -21.38
N ILE A 141 -11.27 2.34 -20.09
CA ILE A 141 -11.85 1.15 -19.48
C ILE A 141 -13.07 1.58 -18.67
N SER A 142 -14.23 1.02 -19.05
CA SER A 142 -15.49 1.24 -18.34
C SER A 142 -15.64 0.20 -17.23
N GLN A 143 -16.01 0.66 -16.04
CA GLN A 143 -16.28 -0.21 -14.89
C GLN A 143 -17.61 0.19 -14.25
N THR A 144 -18.29 -0.79 -13.69
CA THR A 144 -19.52 -0.58 -12.91
C THR A 144 -19.27 -0.99 -11.48
N ILE A 145 -19.62 -0.12 -10.54
CA ILE A 145 -19.50 -0.40 -9.12
C ILE A 145 -20.63 -1.34 -8.72
N GLU A 146 -20.25 -2.50 -8.19
CA GLU A 146 -21.22 -3.51 -7.75
C GLU A 146 -21.55 -3.39 -6.27
N ASN A 147 -20.56 -2.97 -5.45
CA ASN A 147 -20.74 -2.83 -4.02
C ASN A 147 -19.74 -1.83 -3.44
N VAL A 148 -20.16 -1.16 -2.38
CA VAL A 148 -19.31 -0.25 -1.57
C VAL A 148 -19.53 -0.58 -0.11
N ILE A 149 -18.44 -0.84 0.62
CA ILE A 149 -18.51 -1.13 2.05
C ILE A 149 -17.71 -0.12 2.84
#